data_f15ff1ac216390b430c48bb454a79000
#
_entry.id   f15ff1ac216390b430c48bb454a79000
#
_cell.length_a   1.000
_cell.length_b   1.000
_cell.length_c   1.000
_cell.angle_alpha   90.00
_cell.angle_beta   90.00
_cell.angle_gamma   90.00
#
_symmetry.space_group_name_H-M   'P 1'
#
loop_
_entity.id
_entity.type
_entity.pdbx_description
1 polymer ?
#
loop_
_entity_poly.entity_id
_entity_poly.type
_entity_poly.pdbx_seq_one_letter_code
_entity_poly.pdbx_strand_id
1 'polypeptide(L)'
;MAYADELFRVVDKYFMEIIMPYGRTNAEAGEYLKKFKPFQKKNFDNYMQRFDRHREAAEALSMDEIAVPAEDALALDLKTKFAQSRKTFVTLCERNVKFYDFQNRRAQRKRVTTEELREIFTALQAILNSAMRDVTLLEDAYKELKASLDPEYAKEYAAQKAELAEKRARQEAEMAEREAKQANRKESRTAKKAEKNPETKAFEQCSDEDYADIEDI
;
A
#
# COMPACT_ATOMS: atom_id res chain seq x y z
N MET A 1 8.22 19.31 -27.15
CA MET A 1 9.42 18.45 -27.41
C MET A 1 8.89 17.05 -27.72
N ALA A 2 9.23 16.48 -28.89
CA ALA A 2 8.62 15.24 -29.37
C ALA A 2 8.73 14.04 -28.40
N TYR A 3 9.89 13.88 -27.71
CA TYR A 3 10.07 12.80 -26.75
C TYR A 3 9.17 12.91 -25.49
N ALA A 4 8.88 14.13 -25.04
CA ALA A 4 8.01 14.34 -23.87
C ALA A 4 6.57 13.88 -24.17
N ASP A 5 6.05 14.20 -25.36
CA ASP A 5 4.73 13.77 -25.80
C ASP A 5 4.64 12.24 -25.91
N GLU A 6 5.73 11.59 -26.35
CA GLU A 6 5.81 10.14 -26.38
C GLU A 6 5.83 9.52 -24.96
N LEU A 7 6.60 10.09 -24.04
CA LEU A 7 6.60 9.66 -22.64
C LEU A 7 5.22 9.80 -22.02
N PHE A 8 4.56 10.95 -22.19
CA PHE A 8 3.21 11.17 -21.67
C PHE A 8 2.22 10.16 -22.25
N ARG A 9 2.26 9.92 -23.56
CA ARG A 9 1.38 8.93 -24.20
C ARG A 9 1.54 7.52 -23.61
N VAL A 10 2.78 7.09 -23.32
CA VAL A 10 3.02 5.76 -22.71
C VAL A 10 2.48 5.73 -21.28
N VAL A 11 2.69 6.78 -20.49
CA VAL A 11 2.16 6.86 -19.12
C VAL A 11 0.63 6.89 -19.12
N ASP A 12 0.01 7.71 -19.97
CA ASP A 12 -1.45 7.79 -20.09
C ASP A 12 -2.04 6.44 -20.49
N LYS A 13 -1.42 5.75 -21.46
CA LYS A 13 -1.82 4.39 -21.84
C LYS A 13 -1.70 3.41 -20.66
N TYR A 14 -0.62 3.48 -19.91
CA TYR A 14 -0.42 2.65 -18.72
C TYR A 14 -1.52 2.87 -17.67
N PHE A 15 -1.87 4.13 -17.36
CA PHE A 15 -2.93 4.43 -16.41
C PHE A 15 -4.31 4.04 -16.92
N MET A 16 -4.65 4.44 -18.16
CA MET A 16 -6.01 4.30 -18.68
C MET A 16 -6.35 2.88 -19.12
N GLU A 17 -5.39 2.18 -19.74
CA GLU A 17 -5.64 0.86 -20.33
C GLU A 17 -5.23 -0.30 -19.41
N ILE A 18 -4.38 -0.06 -18.40
CA ILE A 18 -3.85 -1.12 -17.55
C ILE A 18 -4.24 -0.93 -16.08
N ILE A 19 -3.81 0.18 -15.43
CA ILE A 19 -4.02 0.39 -13.99
C ILE A 19 -5.51 0.52 -13.65
N MET A 20 -6.26 1.35 -14.38
CA MET A 20 -7.69 1.53 -14.11
C MET A 20 -8.51 0.25 -14.36
N PRO A 21 -8.34 -0.50 -15.49
CA PRO A 21 -9.02 -1.78 -15.68
C PRO A 21 -8.62 -2.84 -14.67
N TYR A 22 -7.34 -2.89 -14.27
CA TYR A 22 -6.90 -3.75 -13.17
C TYR A 22 -7.64 -3.44 -11.87
N GLY A 23 -7.77 -2.17 -11.50
CA GLY A 23 -8.51 -1.75 -10.30
C GLY A 23 -9.95 -2.26 -10.31
N ARG A 24 -10.65 -2.18 -11.45
CA ARG A 24 -12.00 -2.75 -11.64
C ARG A 24 -12.00 -4.27 -11.49
N THR A 25 -11.05 -4.96 -12.12
CA THR A 25 -10.91 -6.42 -12.02
C THR A 25 -10.71 -6.85 -10.56
N ASN A 26 -9.84 -6.14 -9.83
CA ASN A 26 -9.54 -6.43 -8.44
C ASN A 26 -10.76 -6.20 -7.53
N ALA A 27 -11.51 -5.12 -7.73
CA ALA A 27 -12.74 -4.84 -7.00
C ALA A 27 -13.81 -5.91 -7.25
N GLU A 28 -14.07 -6.28 -8.51
CA GLU A 28 -15.03 -7.31 -8.89
C GLU A 28 -14.67 -8.68 -8.32
N ALA A 29 -13.37 -9.06 -8.37
CA ALA A 29 -12.88 -10.32 -7.82
C ALA A 29 -13.02 -10.35 -6.29
N GLY A 30 -12.75 -9.24 -5.61
CA GLY A 30 -12.95 -9.07 -4.17
C GLY A 30 -14.41 -9.20 -3.77
N GLU A 31 -15.32 -8.56 -4.52
CA GLU A 31 -16.78 -8.71 -4.29
C GLU A 31 -17.26 -10.13 -4.56
N TYR A 32 -16.77 -10.78 -5.60
CA TYR A 32 -17.07 -12.18 -5.86
C TYR A 32 -16.58 -13.10 -4.74
N LEU A 33 -15.41 -12.82 -4.18
CA LEU A 33 -14.86 -13.57 -3.04
C LEU A 33 -15.75 -13.46 -1.79
N LYS A 34 -16.34 -12.29 -1.52
CA LYS A 34 -17.22 -12.03 -0.37
C LYS A 34 -18.60 -12.66 -0.51
N LYS A 35 -19.14 -12.79 -1.73
CA LYS A 35 -20.49 -13.32 -1.96
C LYS A 35 -20.63 -14.74 -1.43
N PHE A 36 -21.59 -14.95 -0.53
CA PHE A 36 -21.93 -16.28 -0.05
C PHE A 36 -22.75 -17.04 -1.12
N LYS A 37 -22.24 -18.21 -1.52
CA LYS A 37 -22.91 -19.10 -2.49
C LYS A 37 -22.94 -20.52 -1.93
N PRO A 38 -24.01 -20.90 -1.17
CA PRO A 38 -24.02 -22.15 -0.41
C PRO A 38 -23.97 -23.41 -1.27
N PHE A 39 -24.50 -23.36 -2.50
CA PHE A 39 -24.64 -24.53 -3.38
C PHE A 39 -23.76 -24.50 -4.62
N GLN A 40 -23.01 -23.41 -4.86
CA GLN A 40 -22.12 -23.29 -6.02
C GLN A 40 -20.66 -23.23 -5.57
N LYS A 41 -19.84 -24.06 -6.19
CA LYS A 41 -18.38 -23.89 -6.05
C LYS A 41 -17.96 -22.59 -6.75
N LYS A 42 -17.24 -21.75 -6.04
CA LYS A 42 -16.64 -20.56 -6.65
C LYS A 42 -15.57 -20.98 -7.64
N ASN A 43 -15.52 -20.28 -8.78
CA ASN A 43 -14.48 -20.42 -9.78
C ASN A 43 -13.89 -19.04 -10.09
N PHE A 44 -12.59 -18.91 -9.94
CA PHE A 44 -11.85 -17.67 -10.14
C PHE A 44 -11.03 -17.65 -11.44
N ASP A 45 -11.16 -18.65 -12.32
CA ASP A 45 -10.35 -18.77 -13.54
C ASP A 45 -10.46 -17.55 -14.45
N ASN A 46 -11.68 -16.98 -14.59
CA ASN A 46 -11.87 -15.74 -15.36
C ASN A 46 -11.09 -14.55 -14.77
N TYR A 47 -11.03 -14.43 -13.45
CA TYR A 47 -10.27 -13.34 -12.81
C TYR A 47 -8.76 -13.56 -12.96
N MET A 48 -8.28 -14.79 -12.82
CA MET A 48 -6.88 -15.14 -13.05
C MET A 48 -6.46 -14.80 -14.48
N GLN A 49 -7.26 -15.16 -15.49
CA GLN A 49 -7.01 -14.80 -16.88
C GLN A 49 -7.00 -13.28 -17.10
N ARG A 50 -7.86 -12.52 -16.42
CA ARG A 50 -7.88 -11.06 -16.53
C ARG A 50 -6.63 -10.44 -15.90
N PHE A 51 -6.16 -10.95 -14.74
CA PHE A 51 -4.89 -10.50 -14.15
C PHE A 51 -3.69 -10.82 -15.05
N ASP A 52 -3.65 -12.01 -15.68
CA ASP A 52 -2.61 -12.35 -16.66
C ASP A 52 -2.63 -11.41 -17.87
N ARG A 53 -3.80 -11.07 -18.40
CA ARG A 53 -3.90 -10.07 -19.49
C ARG A 53 -3.38 -8.70 -19.08
N HIS A 54 -3.67 -8.24 -17.85
CA HIS A 54 -3.11 -6.99 -17.34
C HIS A 54 -1.61 -7.05 -17.18
N ARG A 55 -1.06 -8.19 -16.76
CA ARG A 55 0.38 -8.44 -16.71
C ARG A 55 1.01 -8.34 -18.10
N GLU A 56 0.49 -9.08 -19.08
CA GLU A 56 0.98 -9.09 -20.46
C GLU A 56 0.91 -7.69 -21.09
N ALA A 57 -0.18 -6.97 -20.88
CA ALA A 57 -0.32 -5.60 -21.36
C ALA A 57 0.72 -4.65 -20.74
N ALA A 58 1.03 -4.81 -19.44
CA ALA A 58 2.08 -4.03 -18.79
C ALA A 58 3.48 -4.39 -19.30
N GLU A 59 3.77 -5.69 -19.52
CA GLU A 59 5.03 -6.17 -20.08
C GLU A 59 5.27 -5.66 -21.51
N ALA A 60 4.21 -5.50 -22.28
CA ALA A 60 4.28 -4.99 -23.66
C ALA A 60 4.55 -3.48 -23.74
N LEU A 61 4.35 -2.71 -22.66
CA LEU A 61 4.67 -1.29 -22.65
C LEU A 61 6.14 -1.07 -22.27
N SER A 62 6.86 -0.28 -23.07
CA SER A 62 8.24 0.13 -22.80
C SER A 62 8.45 1.59 -23.17
N MET A 63 9.38 2.23 -22.48
CA MET A 63 9.94 3.54 -22.80
C MET A 63 11.40 3.45 -23.28
N ASP A 64 11.94 2.24 -23.43
CA ASP A 64 13.38 2.05 -23.68
C ASP A 64 13.83 2.68 -25.01
N GLU A 65 12.97 2.64 -26.03
CA GLU A 65 13.24 3.18 -27.37
C GLU A 65 13.10 4.72 -27.42
N ILE A 66 12.50 5.37 -26.41
CA ILE A 66 12.36 6.83 -26.40
C ILE A 66 13.69 7.43 -25.99
N ALA A 67 14.35 8.09 -26.93
CA ALA A 67 15.61 8.79 -26.68
C ALA A 67 15.34 10.08 -25.89
N VAL A 68 15.86 10.15 -24.66
CA VAL A 68 15.76 11.32 -23.79
C VAL A 68 17.16 11.95 -23.66
N PRO A 69 17.29 13.28 -23.80
CA PRO A 69 18.56 13.98 -23.57
C PRO A 69 19.09 13.73 -22.14
N ALA A 70 20.41 13.54 -22.01
CA ALA A 70 21.02 13.25 -20.72
C ALA A 70 20.89 14.42 -19.71
N GLU A 71 20.72 15.64 -20.20
CA GLU A 71 20.50 16.85 -19.42
C GLU A 71 19.05 17.01 -18.91
N ASP A 72 18.07 16.26 -19.46
CA ASP A 72 16.69 16.31 -18.98
C ASP A 72 16.46 15.32 -17.84
N ALA A 73 16.83 15.75 -16.64
CA ALA A 73 16.73 14.94 -15.42
C ALA A 73 15.27 14.54 -15.10
N LEU A 74 14.27 15.39 -15.41
CA LEU A 74 12.86 15.10 -15.13
C LEU A 74 12.32 14.00 -16.06
N ALA A 75 12.66 14.06 -17.33
CA ALA A 75 12.27 13.03 -18.29
C ALA A 75 12.96 11.69 -18.00
N LEU A 76 14.21 11.69 -17.57
CA LEU A 76 14.93 10.48 -17.13
C LEU A 76 14.34 9.89 -15.84
N ASP A 77 13.95 10.74 -14.88
CA ASP A 77 13.28 10.28 -13.67
C ASP A 77 11.93 9.65 -14.00
N LEU A 78 11.13 10.25 -14.87
CA LEU A 78 9.87 9.68 -15.34
C LEU A 78 10.06 8.28 -15.96
N LYS A 79 11.07 8.08 -16.82
CA LYS A 79 11.41 6.75 -17.38
C LYS A 79 11.74 5.75 -16.28
N THR A 80 12.53 6.18 -15.30
CA THR A 80 12.95 5.32 -14.18
C THR A 80 11.76 4.90 -13.31
N LYS A 81 10.90 5.87 -12.95
CA LYS A 81 9.68 5.61 -12.16
C LYS A 81 8.68 4.73 -12.92
N PHE A 82 8.55 4.94 -14.24
CA PHE A 82 7.73 4.08 -15.07
C PHE A 82 8.24 2.63 -15.07
N ALA A 83 9.53 2.41 -15.31
CA ALA A 83 10.12 1.07 -15.30
C ALA A 83 9.92 0.37 -13.95
N GLN A 84 10.12 1.08 -12.83
CA GLN A 84 9.90 0.57 -11.49
C GLN A 84 8.41 0.23 -11.25
N SER A 85 7.50 1.14 -11.53
CA SER A 85 6.05 0.95 -11.38
C SER A 85 5.56 -0.24 -12.21
N ARG A 86 6.00 -0.34 -13.48
CA ARG A 86 5.68 -1.48 -14.36
C ARG A 86 6.15 -2.81 -13.77
N LYS A 87 7.40 -2.90 -13.31
CA LYS A 87 7.97 -4.11 -12.71
C LYS A 87 7.18 -4.56 -11.47
N THR A 88 6.87 -3.63 -10.60
CA THR A 88 6.12 -3.90 -9.37
C THR A 88 4.69 -4.32 -9.68
N PHE A 89 4.06 -3.69 -10.68
CA PHE A 89 2.72 -4.05 -11.13
C PHE A 89 2.64 -5.44 -11.76
N VAL A 90 3.60 -5.83 -12.59
CA VAL A 90 3.71 -7.19 -13.15
C VAL A 90 3.74 -8.21 -12.01
N THR A 91 4.59 -7.99 -11.02
CA THR A 91 4.66 -8.85 -9.83
C THR A 91 3.33 -8.89 -9.05
N LEU A 92 2.63 -7.74 -8.94
CA LEU A 92 1.32 -7.67 -8.31
C LEU A 92 0.28 -8.55 -9.02
N CYS A 93 0.25 -8.52 -10.35
CA CYS A 93 -0.63 -9.37 -11.15
C CYS A 93 -0.34 -10.86 -10.90
N GLU A 94 0.93 -11.28 -10.90
CA GLU A 94 1.34 -12.66 -10.59
C GLU A 94 0.90 -13.10 -9.18
N ARG A 95 1.01 -12.22 -8.18
CA ARG A 95 0.56 -12.53 -6.81
C ARG A 95 -0.94 -12.64 -6.71
N ASN A 96 -1.71 -11.85 -7.47
CA ASN A 96 -3.16 -12.00 -7.57
C ASN A 96 -3.53 -13.36 -8.19
N VAL A 97 -2.88 -13.76 -9.27
CA VAL A 97 -3.12 -15.09 -9.88
C VAL A 97 -2.88 -16.21 -8.86
N LYS A 98 -1.76 -16.17 -8.12
CA LYS A 98 -1.47 -17.15 -7.06
C LYS A 98 -2.51 -17.16 -5.95
N PHE A 99 -2.98 -15.97 -5.53
CA PHE A 99 -4.02 -15.86 -4.51
C PHE A 99 -5.35 -16.47 -4.97
N TYR A 100 -5.79 -16.17 -6.19
CA TYR A 100 -7.03 -16.71 -6.72
C TYR A 100 -6.94 -18.19 -7.12
N ASP A 101 -5.77 -18.69 -7.51
CA ASP A 101 -5.53 -20.13 -7.64
C ASP A 101 -5.69 -20.84 -6.29
N PHE A 102 -5.13 -20.29 -5.22
CA PHE A 102 -5.35 -20.81 -3.87
C PHE A 102 -6.86 -20.85 -3.53
N GLN A 103 -7.62 -19.79 -3.83
CA GLN A 103 -9.07 -19.75 -3.59
C GLN A 103 -9.82 -20.78 -4.41
N ASN A 104 -9.41 -21.04 -5.65
CA ASN A 104 -9.95 -22.11 -6.51
C ASN A 104 -9.70 -23.49 -5.90
N ARG A 105 -8.48 -23.79 -5.49
CA ARG A 105 -8.14 -25.06 -4.83
C ARG A 105 -8.97 -25.27 -3.57
N ARG A 106 -9.13 -24.23 -2.75
CA ARG A 106 -9.97 -24.26 -1.55
C ARG A 106 -11.45 -24.53 -1.88
N ALA A 107 -11.98 -23.86 -2.89
CA ALA A 107 -13.38 -24.05 -3.36
C ALA A 107 -13.61 -25.46 -3.91
N GLN A 108 -12.60 -26.08 -4.50
CA GLN A 108 -12.62 -27.46 -5.00
C GLN A 108 -12.37 -28.50 -3.90
N ARG A 109 -12.24 -28.10 -2.63
CA ARG A 109 -11.91 -28.96 -1.48
C ARG A 109 -10.56 -29.68 -1.62
N LYS A 110 -9.63 -29.13 -2.40
CA LYS A 110 -8.25 -29.62 -2.45
C LYS A 110 -7.53 -29.25 -1.16
N ARG A 111 -6.51 -30.04 -0.81
CA ARG A 111 -5.71 -29.77 0.40
C ARG A 111 -5.02 -28.40 0.29
N VAL A 112 -5.32 -27.52 1.24
CA VAL A 112 -4.69 -26.21 1.40
C VAL A 112 -4.42 -25.98 2.89
N THR A 113 -3.37 -25.23 3.24
CA THR A 113 -3.01 -24.97 4.62
C THR A 113 -3.22 -23.50 4.98
N THR A 114 -3.33 -23.25 6.28
CA THR A 114 -3.43 -21.86 6.80
C THR A 114 -2.11 -21.11 6.63
N GLU A 115 -0.98 -21.82 6.74
CA GLU A 115 0.36 -21.29 6.51
C GLU A 115 0.50 -20.81 5.07
N GLU A 116 0.12 -21.63 4.09
CA GLU A 116 0.12 -21.28 2.67
C GLU A 116 -0.72 -20.01 2.41
N LEU A 117 -1.92 -19.92 3.00
CA LEU A 117 -2.75 -18.72 2.89
C LEU A 117 -2.05 -17.49 3.47
N ARG A 118 -1.44 -17.61 4.64
CA ARG A 118 -0.75 -16.52 5.30
C ARG A 118 0.42 -16.00 4.45
N GLU A 119 1.24 -16.90 3.92
CA GLU A 119 2.37 -16.55 3.06
C GLU A 119 1.92 -15.83 1.78
N ILE A 120 0.92 -16.38 1.07
CA ILE A 120 0.38 -15.78 -0.15
C ILE A 120 -0.21 -14.40 0.15
N PHE A 121 -0.99 -14.28 1.23
CA PHE A 121 -1.64 -13.02 1.60
C PHE A 121 -0.63 -11.96 2.04
N THR A 122 0.36 -12.33 2.85
CA THR A 122 1.43 -11.41 3.28
C THR A 122 2.24 -10.91 2.08
N ALA A 123 2.60 -11.81 1.16
CA ALA A 123 3.31 -11.44 -0.06
C ALA A 123 2.47 -10.53 -0.98
N LEU A 124 1.15 -10.79 -1.10
CA LEU A 124 0.24 -9.95 -1.88
C LEU A 124 0.10 -8.56 -1.25
N GLN A 125 -0.05 -8.45 0.08
CA GLN A 125 -0.14 -7.16 0.76
C GLN A 125 1.15 -6.34 0.62
N ALA A 126 2.30 -6.97 0.77
CA ALA A 126 3.60 -6.30 0.62
C ALA A 126 3.78 -5.71 -0.79
N ILE A 127 3.47 -6.49 -1.83
CA ILE A 127 3.61 -6.01 -3.22
C ILE A 127 2.54 -4.97 -3.58
N LEU A 128 1.32 -5.09 -3.04
CA LEU A 128 0.25 -4.10 -3.23
C LEU A 128 0.68 -2.73 -2.69
N ASN A 129 1.22 -2.68 -1.47
CA ASN A 129 1.72 -1.45 -0.87
C ASN A 129 2.86 -0.83 -1.70
N SER A 130 3.78 -1.67 -2.21
CA SER A 130 4.86 -1.22 -3.08
C SER A 130 4.33 -0.69 -4.41
N ALA A 131 3.37 -1.38 -5.04
CA ALA A 131 2.77 -0.96 -6.30
C ALA A 131 2.02 0.37 -6.15
N MET A 132 1.25 0.55 -5.08
CA MET A 132 0.56 1.82 -4.81
C MET A 132 1.56 2.98 -4.66
N ARG A 133 2.64 2.77 -3.90
CA ARG A 133 3.70 3.77 -3.76
C ARG A 133 4.36 4.10 -5.11
N ASP A 134 4.72 3.07 -5.89
CA ASP A 134 5.44 3.26 -7.14
C ASP A 134 4.55 3.93 -8.20
N VAL A 135 3.24 3.65 -8.21
CA VAL A 135 2.24 4.37 -9.05
C VAL A 135 2.15 5.84 -8.64
N THR A 136 2.12 6.14 -7.34
CA THR A 136 2.11 7.54 -6.85
C THR A 136 3.38 8.28 -7.26
N LEU A 137 4.56 7.66 -7.12
CA LEU A 137 5.83 8.26 -7.54
C LEU A 137 5.89 8.50 -9.05
N LEU A 138 5.32 7.60 -9.86
CA LEU A 138 5.19 7.78 -11.30
C LEU A 138 4.27 8.96 -11.65
N GLU A 139 3.13 9.07 -10.96
CA GLU A 139 2.18 10.17 -11.14
C GLU A 139 2.82 11.52 -10.77
N ASP A 140 3.59 11.57 -9.69
CA ASP A 140 4.30 12.78 -9.28
C ASP A 140 5.36 13.18 -10.32
N ALA A 141 6.18 12.24 -10.81
CA ALA A 141 7.17 12.51 -11.85
C ALA A 141 6.52 12.97 -13.17
N TYR A 142 5.38 12.38 -13.55
CA TYR A 142 4.59 12.83 -14.71
C TYR A 142 4.13 14.27 -14.57
N LYS A 143 3.57 14.64 -13.41
CA LYS A 143 3.11 16.00 -13.13
C LYS A 143 4.26 17.02 -13.08
N GLU A 144 5.40 16.62 -12.51
CA GLU A 144 6.60 17.48 -12.44
C GLU A 144 7.16 17.76 -13.84
N LEU A 145 7.29 16.75 -14.69
CA LEU A 145 7.73 16.95 -16.08
C LEU A 145 6.72 17.83 -16.84
N LYS A 146 5.41 17.58 -16.70
CA LYS A 146 4.37 18.37 -17.34
C LYS A 146 4.40 19.83 -16.88
N ALA A 147 4.58 20.07 -15.59
CA ALA A 147 4.69 21.42 -15.04
C ALA A 147 5.94 22.16 -15.51
N SER A 148 7.05 21.46 -15.81
CA SER A 148 8.26 22.07 -16.36
C SER A 148 8.08 22.56 -17.82
N LEU A 149 7.12 21.97 -18.55
CA LEU A 149 6.87 22.25 -19.96
C LEU A 149 5.69 23.21 -20.18
N ASP A 150 4.73 23.26 -19.26
CA ASP A 150 3.52 24.05 -19.32
C ASP A 150 3.41 25.00 -18.11
N PRO A 151 3.67 26.33 -18.29
CA PRO A 151 3.63 27.30 -17.20
C PRO A 151 2.22 27.48 -16.57
N GLU A 152 1.14 27.26 -17.33
CA GLU A 152 -0.21 27.34 -16.77
C GLU A 152 -0.49 26.12 -15.88
N TYR A 153 -0.16 24.93 -16.36
CA TYR A 153 -0.24 23.72 -15.56
C TYR A 153 0.64 23.79 -14.32
N ALA A 154 1.82 24.41 -14.39
CA ALA A 154 2.71 24.60 -13.24
C ALA A 154 2.05 25.37 -12.09
N LYS A 155 1.25 26.41 -12.40
CA LYS A 155 0.52 27.20 -11.41
C LYS A 155 -0.57 26.38 -10.73
N GLU A 156 -1.33 25.62 -11.51
CA GLU A 156 -2.39 24.73 -10.98
C GLU A 156 -1.80 23.62 -10.11
N TYR A 157 -0.71 23.01 -10.57
CA TYR A 157 -0.01 21.94 -9.81
C TYR A 157 0.57 22.46 -8.49
N ALA A 158 1.16 23.64 -8.49
CA ALA A 158 1.68 24.28 -7.28
C ALA A 158 0.54 24.56 -6.26
N ALA A 159 -0.61 25.04 -6.74
CA ALA A 159 -1.78 25.27 -5.88
C ALA A 159 -2.33 23.97 -5.29
N GLN A 160 -2.45 22.91 -6.09
CA GLN A 160 -2.88 21.59 -5.63
C GLN A 160 -1.91 20.99 -4.59
N LYS A 161 -0.60 21.13 -4.82
CA LYS A 161 0.44 20.65 -3.90
C LYS A 161 0.38 21.39 -2.57
N ALA A 162 0.14 22.70 -2.59
CA ALA A 162 -0.03 23.51 -1.38
C ALA A 162 -1.29 23.10 -0.59
N GLU A 163 -2.43 22.93 -1.27
CA GLU A 163 -3.67 22.45 -0.65
C GLU A 163 -3.52 21.07 0.00
N LEU A 164 -2.83 20.16 -0.69
CA LEU A 164 -2.58 18.82 -0.18
C LEU A 164 -1.67 18.82 1.05
N ALA A 165 -0.64 19.68 1.05
CA ALA A 165 0.25 19.87 2.19
C ALA A 165 -0.51 20.42 3.39
N GLU A 166 -1.40 21.40 3.19
CA GLU A 166 -2.25 21.93 4.25
C GLU A 166 -3.21 20.88 4.83
N LYS A 167 -3.84 20.06 3.97
CA LYS A 167 -4.71 18.97 4.43
C LYS A 167 -3.94 17.93 5.24
N ARG A 168 -2.72 17.57 4.83
CA ARG A 168 -1.86 16.64 5.59
C ARG A 168 -1.49 17.23 6.96
N ALA A 169 -1.06 18.48 7.00
CA ALA A 169 -0.73 19.16 8.25
C ALA A 169 -1.91 19.21 9.23
N ARG A 170 -3.13 19.45 8.72
CA ARG A 170 -4.36 19.40 9.55
C ARG A 170 -4.64 18.00 10.09
N GLN A 171 -4.49 16.96 9.25
CA GLN A 171 -4.69 15.56 9.67
C GLN A 171 -3.66 15.12 10.71
N GLU A 172 -2.40 15.51 10.54
CA GLU A 172 -1.34 15.23 11.51
C GLU A 172 -1.62 15.93 12.85
N ALA A 173 -2.05 17.19 12.82
CA ALA A 173 -2.45 17.92 14.03
C ALA A 173 -3.64 17.27 14.74
N GLU A 174 -4.68 16.84 13.99
CA GLU A 174 -5.82 16.11 14.57
C GLU A 174 -5.42 14.76 15.17
N MET A 175 -4.52 14.04 14.53
CA MET A 175 -4.01 12.76 15.06
C MET A 175 -3.23 12.97 16.34
N ALA A 176 -2.32 13.96 16.37
CA ALA A 176 -1.55 14.32 17.56
C ALA A 176 -2.48 14.73 18.73
N GLU A 177 -3.54 15.50 18.45
CA GLU A 177 -4.52 15.88 19.48
C GLU A 177 -5.30 14.66 20.02
N ARG A 178 -5.68 13.72 19.14
CA ARG A 178 -6.36 12.47 19.54
C ARG A 178 -5.46 11.60 20.40
N GLU A 179 -4.18 11.47 20.03
CA GLU A 179 -3.18 10.73 20.80
C GLU A 179 -2.94 11.35 22.18
N ALA A 180 -2.80 12.69 22.26
CA ALA A 180 -2.68 13.41 23.53
C ALA A 180 -3.91 13.21 24.43
N LYS A 181 -5.13 13.28 23.87
CA LYS A 181 -6.37 13.00 24.61
C LYS A 181 -6.44 11.55 25.11
N GLN A 182 -5.94 10.58 24.32
CA GLN A 182 -5.90 9.18 24.73
C GLN A 182 -4.85 8.94 25.83
N ALA A 183 -3.67 9.59 25.75
CA ALA A 183 -2.65 9.52 26.78
C ALA A 183 -3.17 10.07 28.12
N ASN A 184 -3.74 11.27 28.11
CA ASN A 184 -4.36 11.89 29.31
C ASN A 184 -5.49 11.03 29.91
N ARG A 185 -6.28 10.34 29.07
CA ARG A 185 -7.30 9.38 29.54
C ARG A 185 -6.70 8.13 30.20
N LYS A 186 -5.59 7.63 29.67
CA LYS A 186 -4.91 6.49 30.28
C LYS A 186 -4.29 6.87 31.62
N GLU A 187 -3.63 8.03 31.69
CA GLU A 187 -3.04 8.53 32.95
C GLU A 187 -4.10 8.78 34.02
N SER A 188 -5.23 9.40 33.67
CA SER A 188 -6.32 9.61 34.63
C SER A 188 -6.98 8.32 35.10
N ARG A 189 -6.99 7.26 34.26
CA ARG A 189 -7.49 5.93 34.64
C ARG A 189 -6.51 5.18 35.54
N THR A 190 -5.20 5.31 35.30
CA THR A 190 -4.17 4.73 36.17
C THR A 190 -4.11 5.42 37.52
N ALA A 191 -4.21 6.77 37.56
CA ALA A 191 -4.30 7.53 38.80
C ALA A 191 -5.52 7.13 39.64
N LYS A 192 -6.73 7.05 39.03
CA LYS A 192 -7.95 6.60 39.73
C LYS A 192 -7.89 5.14 40.20
N LYS A 193 -7.13 4.26 39.52
CA LYS A 193 -6.94 2.87 39.90
C LYS A 193 -5.96 2.76 41.07
N ALA A 194 -4.95 3.63 41.13
CA ALA A 194 -4.01 3.73 42.25
C ALA A 194 -4.67 4.30 43.51
N GLU A 195 -5.63 5.25 43.40
CA GLU A 195 -6.40 5.74 44.52
C GLU A 195 -7.40 4.74 45.10
N LYS A 196 -7.95 3.83 44.29
CA LYS A 196 -8.92 2.82 44.73
C LYS A 196 -8.31 1.57 45.38
N ASN A 197 -7.01 1.39 45.32
CA ASN A 197 -6.36 0.21 45.91
C ASN A 197 -5.08 0.60 46.67
N PRO A 198 -5.21 1.22 47.86
CA PRO A 198 -4.06 1.60 48.69
C PRO A 198 -3.29 0.41 49.24
N GLU A 199 -3.89 -0.79 49.29
CA GLU A 199 -3.27 -2.00 49.86
C GLU A 199 -2.16 -2.62 48.99
N THR A 200 -2.13 -2.34 47.69
CA THR A 200 -1.07 -2.88 46.81
C THR A 200 0.26 -2.14 46.94
N LYS A 201 0.29 -0.92 47.48
CA LYS A 201 1.54 -0.18 47.76
C LYS A 201 2.26 -0.67 49.03
N ALA A 202 1.53 -1.29 49.97
CA ALA A 202 2.12 -1.85 51.18
C ALA A 202 2.85 -3.18 50.94
N PHE A 203 2.48 -3.89 49.86
CA PHE A 203 3.08 -5.18 49.55
C PHE A 203 4.37 -5.08 48.71
N GLU A 204 4.54 -4.04 47.91
CA GLU A 204 5.78 -3.81 47.14
C GLU A 204 6.92 -3.19 48.00
N GLN A 205 6.61 -2.58 49.13
CA GLN A 205 7.63 -2.01 50.03
C GLN A 205 8.12 -3.00 51.09
N CYS A 206 7.45 -4.16 51.31
CA CYS A 206 7.89 -5.17 52.27
C CYS A 206 8.77 -6.26 51.65
N SER A 207 9.04 -6.28 50.36
CA SER A 207 9.81 -7.37 49.71
C SER A 207 11.31 -7.11 49.56
N ASP A 208 11.79 -5.91 49.87
CA ASP A 208 13.23 -5.56 49.68
C ASP A 208 14.03 -5.47 50.99
N GLU A 209 13.42 -5.65 52.20
CA GLU A 209 14.16 -5.56 53.46
C GLU A 209 14.34 -6.88 54.21
N ASP A 210 13.73 -7.99 53.76
CA ASP A 210 13.78 -9.30 54.52
C ASP A 210 14.71 -10.37 53.92
N TYR A 211 15.67 -10.02 53.07
CA TYR A 211 16.65 -10.96 52.50
C TYR A 211 18.13 -10.63 52.82
N ALA A 212 18.39 -10.00 53.95
CA ALA A 212 19.76 -9.79 54.40
C ALA A 212 19.91 -10.25 55.85
N ASP A 213 19.82 -11.54 56.13
CA ASP A 213 20.38 -12.17 57.32
C ASP A 213 20.03 -13.67 57.38
N ILE A 214 20.59 -14.47 56.50
CA ILE A 214 20.83 -15.93 56.78
C ILE A 214 22.07 -16.38 55.99
N GLU A 215 23.25 -15.94 56.42
CA GLU A 215 24.51 -16.67 56.31
C GLU A 215 25.17 -16.57 57.67
N ASP A 216 25.09 -17.68 58.41
CA ASP A 216 25.94 -18.16 59.50
C ASP A 216 25.12 -18.99 60.49
N ILE A 217 24.98 -20.29 60.19
CA ILE A 217 25.12 -21.42 61.18
C ILE A 217 25.34 -22.71 60.38
#